data_bdbeb2c9a1d1ebeb4bca6cf0570999c8
#
_entry.id   bdbeb2c9a1d1ebeb4bca6cf0570999c8
#
_cell.length_a   1.000
_cell.length_b   1.000
_cell.length_c   1.000
_cell.angle_alpha   90.00
_cell.angle_beta   90.00
_cell.angle_gamma   90.00
#
_symmetry.space_group_name_H-M   'P 1'
#
loop_
_entity.id
_entity.type
_entity.pdbx_description
1 polymer ?
#
loop_
_entity_poly.entity_id
_entity_poly.type
_entity_poly.pdbx_seq_one_letter_code
_entity_poly.pdbx_strand_id
1 'polypeptide(L)'
;MIKTDALIIGAGPTGLFTAHQLKLIGLNCEIVDNLDKIGGQCIELYPDKPIYDIPAIPECTGQELTKNLIDQLKPFNIKFHLNERVEEVKNNNGNWQVKTNKGTEFSTPNIIIAGGVGSFEPRKFTPKECEKFENKSIFYSIKDKSIFKAKTVSIFG
;
A
#
# COMPACT_ATOMS: atom_id res chain seq x y z
N MET A 1 13.32 7.51 -17.15
CA MET A 1 12.27 6.49 -17.35
C MET A 1 12.83 5.13 -16.96
N ILE A 2 12.23 4.46 -16.00
CA ILE A 2 12.63 3.16 -15.44
C ILE A 2 12.01 2.06 -16.32
N LYS A 3 12.81 1.09 -16.73
CA LYS A 3 12.34 -0.07 -17.52
C LYS A 3 12.28 -1.30 -16.64
N THR A 4 11.16 -2.01 -16.68
CA THR A 4 10.93 -3.25 -15.92
C THR A 4 10.01 -4.18 -16.71
N ASP A 5 10.02 -5.49 -16.42
CA ASP A 5 9.15 -6.47 -17.09
C ASP A 5 7.70 -6.37 -16.60
N ALA A 6 7.53 -5.95 -15.33
CA ALA A 6 6.21 -5.67 -14.76
C ALA A 6 6.28 -4.52 -13.75
N LEU A 7 5.27 -3.65 -13.76
CA LEU A 7 5.03 -2.65 -12.72
C LEU A 7 3.83 -3.09 -11.88
N ILE A 8 4.03 -3.21 -10.58
CA ILE A 8 2.99 -3.56 -9.62
C ILE A 8 2.52 -2.28 -8.94
N ILE A 9 1.23 -2.00 -8.97
CA ILE A 9 0.60 -0.86 -8.31
C ILE A 9 -0.06 -1.36 -7.03
N GLY A 10 0.56 -1.07 -5.89
CA GLY A 10 0.15 -1.47 -4.56
C GLY A 10 1.14 -2.42 -3.88
N ALA A 11 1.63 -2.03 -2.70
CA ALA A 11 2.56 -2.80 -1.86
C ALA A 11 1.84 -3.53 -0.71
N GLY A 12 0.57 -3.86 -0.87
CA GLY A 12 -0.18 -4.73 0.02
C GLY A 12 0.17 -6.21 -0.17
N PRO A 13 -0.45 -7.13 0.59
CA PRO A 13 -0.14 -8.57 0.52
C PRO A 13 -0.18 -9.13 -0.90
N THR A 14 -1.16 -8.76 -1.69
CA THR A 14 -1.30 -9.20 -3.10
C THR A 14 -0.12 -8.73 -3.94
N GLY A 15 0.27 -7.45 -3.83
CA GLY A 15 1.40 -6.91 -4.60
C GLY A 15 2.73 -7.55 -4.20
N LEU A 16 2.96 -7.74 -2.90
CA LEU A 16 4.16 -8.41 -2.38
C LEU A 16 4.25 -9.85 -2.87
N PHE A 17 3.17 -10.61 -2.78
CA PHE A 17 3.17 -12.00 -3.26
C PHE A 17 3.32 -12.08 -4.78
N THR A 18 2.70 -11.17 -5.52
CA THR A 18 2.87 -11.07 -6.98
C THR A 18 4.34 -10.82 -7.34
N ALA A 19 5.01 -9.90 -6.65
CA ALA A 19 6.42 -9.64 -6.87
C ALA A 19 7.28 -10.88 -6.61
N HIS A 20 6.99 -11.63 -5.55
CA HIS A 20 7.66 -12.89 -5.26
C HIS A 20 7.50 -13.89 -6.41
N GLN A 21 6.27 -14.09 -6.91
CA GLN A 21 6.00 -15.02 -8.01
C GLN A 21 6.72 -14.61 -9.31
N LEU A 22 6.71 -13.32 -9.66
CA LEU A 22 7.42 -12.81 -10.82
C LEU A 22 8.93 -13.07 -10.71
N LYS A 23 9.51 -12.87 -9.54
CA LYS A 23 10.94 -13.14 -9.30
C LYS A 23 11.29 -14.61 -9.39
N LEU A 24 10.43 -15.50 -8.93
CA LEU A 24 10.64 -16.95 -9.05
C LEU A 24 10.71 -17.42 -10.51
N ILE A 25 10.01 -16.77 -11.43
CA ILE A 25 10.04 -17.07 -12.87
C ILE A 25 11.05 -16.20 -13.64
N GLY A 26 11.91 -15.46 -12.93
CA GLY A 26 13.00 -14.70 -13.52
C GLY A 26 12.65 -13.33 -14.09
N LEU A 27 11.43 -12.84 -13.87
CA LEU A 27 11.01 -11.51 -14.32
C LEU A 27 11.39 -10.41 -13.33
N ASN A 28 11.79 -9.27 -13.87
CA ASN A 28 12.04 -8.08 -13.05
C ASN A 28 10.72 -7.31 -12.83
N CYS A 29 10.55 -6.85 -11.60
CA CYS A 29 9.42 -6.01 -11.28
C CYS A 29 9.82 -4.89 -10.32
N GLU A 30 9.05 -3.82 -10.36
CA GLU A 30 9.10 -2.74 -9.39
C GLU A 30 7.71 -2.51 -8.81
N ILE A 31 7.64 -2.02 -7.58
CA ILE A 31 6.39 -1.79 -6.87
C ILE A 31 6.25 -0.30 -6.59
N VAL A 32 5.08 0.26 -6.90
CA VAL A 32 4.72 1.63 -6.55
C VAL A 32 3.54 1.63 -5.59
N ASP A 33 3.59 2.44 -4.53
CA ASP A 33 2.52 2.60 -3.56
C ASP A 33 2.40 4.03 -3.06
N ASN A 34 1.18 4.48 -2.86
CA ASN A 34 0.88 5.81 -2.32
C ASN A 34 1.21 5.94 -0.82
N LEU A 35 1.26 4.84 -0.09
CA LEU A 35 1.59 4.83 1.32
C LEU A 35 3.10 5.00 1.56
N ASP A 36 3.44 5.47 2.75
CA ASP A 36 4.83 5.60 3.22
C ASP A 36 5.42 4.27 3.71
N LYS A 37 4.60 3.22 3.77
CA LYS A 37 4.95 1.89 4.31
C LYS A 37 4.45 0.78 3.41
N ILE A 38 5.22 -0.31 3.42
CA ILE A 38 4.84 -1.57 2.80
C ILE A 38 3.82 -2.29 3.69
N GLY A 39 2.82 -2.95 3.09
CA GLY A 39 1.84 -3.79 3.78
C GLY A 39 0.38 -3.44 3.53
N GLY A 40 0.11 -2.26 2.95
CA GLY A 40 -1.25 -1.85 2.59
C GLY A 40 -2.20 -1.86 3.78
N GLN A 41 -3.43 -2.35 3.59
CA GLN A 41 -4.46 -2.37 4.64
C GLN A 41 -4.04 -3.12 5.90
N CYS A 42 -3.26 -4.19 5.76
CA CYS A 42 -2.82 -5.02 6.90
C CYS A 42 -2.00 -4.22 7.91
N ILE A 43 -1.23 -3.24 7.45
CA ILE A 43 -0.41 -2.38 8.33
C ILE A 43 -1.14 -1.09 8.67
N GLU A 44 -1.88 -0.51 7.71
CA GLU A 44 -2.47 0.82 7.90
C GLU A 44 -3.76 0.78 8.76
N LEU A 45 -4.57 -0.27 8.63
CA LEU A 45 -5.89 -0.33 9.27
C LEU A 45 -5.97 -1.30 10.46
N TYR A 46 -5.31 -2.45 10.39
CA TYR A 46 -5.49 -3.52 11.38
C TYR A 46 -4.24 -4.37 11.60
N PRO A 47 -3.10 -3.75 12.00
CA PRO A 47 -1.84 -4.49 12.16
C PRO A 47 -1.92 -5.64 13.18
N ASP A 48 -2.70 -5.45 14.25
CA ASP A 48 -2.83 -6.40 15.36
C ASP A 48 -4.05 -7.34 15.23
N LYS A 49 -4.85 -7.19 14.14
CA LYS A 49 -6.05 -8.01 13.97
C LYS A 49 -5.67 -9.42 13.53
N PRO A 50 -6.22 -10.47 14.20
CA PRO A 50 -6.05 -11.85 13.74
C PRO A 50 -6.70 -12.07 12.36
N ILE A 51 -5.99 -12.79 11.50
CA ILE A 51 -6.37 -13.19 10.15
C ILE A 51 -6.34 -14.71 10.10
N TYR A 52 -7.40 -15.34 9.55
CA TYR A 52 -7.58 -16.80 9.53
C TYR A 52 -7.74 -17.37 8.13
N ASP A 53 -7.76 -16.53 7.11
CA ASP A 53 -8.08 -16.87 5.72
C ASP A 53 -6.87 -16.86 4.79
N ILE A 54 -5.67 -17.01 5.34
CA ILE A 54 -4.45 -17.15 4.54
C ILE A 54 -4.13 -18.63 4.35
N PRO A 55 -4.01 -19.11 3.10
CA PRO A 55 -3.68 -20.52 2.85
C PRO A 55 -2.44 -20.98 3.60
N ALA A 56 -2.50 -22.15 4.23
CA ALA A 56 -1.43 -22.77 5.01
C ALA A 56 -0.97 -21.99 6.26
N ILE A 57 -1.61 -20.89 6.61
CA ILE A 57 -1.36 -20.16 7.87
C ILE A 57 -2.66 -20.17 8.67
N PRO A 58 -2.76 -21.00 9.75
CA PRO A 58 -3.99 -21.13 10.53
C PRO A 58 -4.44 -19.82 11.17
N GLU A 59 -3.48 -19.02 11.62
CA GLU A 59 -3.71 -17.71 12.22
C GLU A 59 -2.44 -16.87 12.10
N CYS A 60 -2.60 -15.59 11.79
CA CYS A 60 -1.54 -14.58 11.87
C CYS A 60 -2.16 -13.21 12.05
N THR A 61 -1.39 -12.24 12.52
CA THR A 61 -1.78 -10.82 12.51
C THR A 61 -1.48 -10.19 11.15
N GLY A 62 -2.08 -9.02 10.88
CA GLY A 62 -1.76 -8.24 9.67
C GLY A 62 -0.27 -7.89 9.58
N GLN A 63 0.33 -7.58 10.73
CA GLN A 63 1.76 -7.28 10.82
C GLN A 63 2.64 -8.50 10.54
N GLU A 64 2.31 -9.66 11.10
CA GLU A 64 3.04 -10.92 10.87
C GLU A 64 2.95 -11.36 9.42
N LEU A 65 1.76 -11.29 8.81
CA LEU A 65 1.58 -11.59 7.39
C LEU A 65 2.47 -10.71 6.53
N THR A 66 2.44 -9.39 6.76
CA THR A 66 3.25 -8.44 6.00
C THR A 66 4.74 -8.71 6.17
N LYS A 67 5.18 -8.97 7.41
CA LYS A 67 6.58 -9.31 7.70
C LYS A 67 7.01 -10.56 6.94
N ASN A 68 6.21 -11.63 6.97
CA ASN A 68 6.52 -12.88 6.29
C ASN A 68 6.63 -12.68 4.77
N LEU A 69 5.73 -11.90 4.17
CA LEU A 69 5.79 -11.57 2.74
C LEU A 69 7.04 -10.76 2.39
N ILE A 70 7.43 -9.79 3.22
CA ILE A 70 8.67 -9.02 3.03
C ILE A 70 9.90 -9.94 3.16
N ASP A 71 9.89 -10.85 4.14
CA ASP A 71 10.99 -11.81 4.35
C ASP A 71 11.17 -12.75 3.13
N GLN A 72 10.06 -13.15 2.47
CA GLN A 72 10.12 -13.89 1.20
C GLN A 72 10.76 -13.10 0.06
N LEU A 73 10.68 -11.78 0.09
CA LEU A 73 11.25 -10.91 -0.94
C LEU A 73 12.74 -10.60 -0.73
N LYS A 74 13.30 -10.83 0.46
CA LYS A 74 14.71 -10.53 0.80
C LYS A 74 15.75 -11.09 -0.16
N PRO A 75 15.61 -12.32 -0.71
CA PRO A 75 16.55 -12.83 -1.68
C PRO A 75 16.55 -12.09 -3.02
N PHE A 76 15.51 -11.30 -3.28
CA PHE A 76 15.29 -10.60 -4.54
C PHE A 76 15.51 -9.10 -4.37
N ASN A 77 16.18 -8.50 -5.32
CA ASN A 77 16.38 -7.04 -5.34
C ASN A 77 15.15 -6.37 -5.95
N ILE A 78 14.12 -6.12 -5.13
CA ILE A 78 12.90 -5.41 -5.54
C ILE A 78 12.98 -3.97 -5.07
N LYS A 79 12.71 -3.04 -5.98
CA LYS A 79 12.60 -1.62 -5.65
C LYS A 79 11.18 -1.24 -5.34
N PHE A 80 11.01 -0.48 -4.26
CA PHE A 80 9.75 0.09 -3.82
C PHE A 80 9.78 1.60 -4.00
N HIS A 81 8.78 2.13 -4.69
CA HIS A 81 8.53 3.56 -4.86
C HIS A 81 7.36 3.94 -3.95
N LEU A 82 7.68 4.27 -2.71
CA LEU A 82 6.68 4.61 -1.69
C LEU A 82 6.39 6.11 -1.69
N ASN A 83 5.23 6.48 -1.13
CA ASN A 83 4.68 7.83 -1.20
C ASN A 83 4.50 8.32 -2.65
N GLU A 84 4.28 7.40 -3.57
CA GLU A 84 4.08 7.70 -4.98
C GLU A 84 2.75 7.13 -5.46
N ARG A 85 1.90 7.99 -6.01
CA ARG A 85 0.62 7.61 -6.60
C ARG A 85 0.75 7.63 -8.12
N VAL A 86 0.31 6.54 -8.77
CA VAL A 86 0.17 6.51 -10.22
C VAL A 86 -0.98 7.45 -10.61
N GLU A 87 -0.71 8.38 -11.51
CA GLU A 87 -1.69 9.35 -12.01
C GLU A 87 -1.98 9.20 -13.49
N GLU A 88 -1.00 8.73 -14.24
CA GLU A 88 -1.15 8.63 -15.68
C GLU A 88 -0.65 7.27 -16.17
N VAL A 89 -1.45 6.64 -17.03
CA VAL A 89 -1.12 5.39 -17.71
C VAL A 89 -1.44 5.53 -19.19
N LYS A 90 -0.44 5.36 -20.03
CA LYS A 90 -0.59 5.45 -21.49
C LYS A 90 -0.06 4.19 -22.16
N ASN A 91 -0.78 3.66 -23.14
CA ASN A 91 -0.26 2.60 -23.99
C ASN A 91 0.53 3.22 -25.15
N ASN A 92 1.74 2.72 -25.38
CA ASN A 92 2.59 3.14 -26.46
C ASN A 92 3.13 1.90 -27.16
N ASN A 93 2.45 1.47 -28.22
CA ASN A 93 2.83 0.34 -29.10
C ASN A 93 3.15 -0.96 -28.31
N GLY A 94 2.28 -1.33 -27.39
CA GLY A 94 2.41 -2.57 -26.61
C GLY A 94 3.22 -2.43 -25.31
N ASN A 95 3.81 -1.27 -25.07
CA ASN A 95 4.38 -0.91 -23.77
C ASN A 95 3.53 0.13 -23.07
N TRP A 96 3.41 0.00 -21.76
CA TRP A 96 2.77 0.97 -20.90
C TRP A 96 3.79 2.00 -20.42
N GLN A 97 3.43 3.26 -20.56
CA GLN A 97 4.12 4.37 -19.89
C GLN A 97 3.28 4.79 -18.68
N VAL A 98 3.90 4.78 -17.53
CA VAL A 98 3.24 5.09 -16.26
C VAL A 98 3.97 6.24 -15.60
N LYS A 99 3.23 7.25 -15.13
CA LYS A 99 3.76 8.41 -14.43
C LYS A 99 3.13 8.57 -13.07
N THR A 100 3.96 8.89 -12.07
CA THR A 100 3.52 9.16 -10.70
C THR A 100 3.38 10.64 -10.43
N ASN A 101 2.71 10.99 -9.34
CA ASN A 101 2.59 12.36 -8.81
C ASN A 101 3.93 13.02 -8.46
N LYS A 102 5.00 12.23 -8.29
CA LYS A 102 6.36 12.76 -8.09
C LYS A 102 7.16 12.89 -9.38
N GLY A 103 6.56 12.56 -10.52
CA GLY A 103 7.21 12.62 -11.81
C GLY A 103 8.09 11.41 -12.13
N THR A 104 8.06 10.35 -11.33
CA THR A 104 8.72 9.09 -11.67
C THR A 104 8.02 8.47 -12.87
N GLU A 105 8.79 8.05 -13.87
CA GLU A 105 8.27 7.48 -15.10
C GLU A 105 8.77 6.05 -15.30
N PHE A 106 7.83 5.16 -15.61
CA PHE A 106 8.09 3.75 -15.92
C PHE A 106 7.70 3.41 -17.35
N SER A 107 8.42 2.43 -17.92
CA SER A 107 8.05 1.77 -19.17
C SER A 107 8.05 0.26 -18.95
N THR A 108 6.93 -0.39 -19.17
CA THR A 108 6.73 -1.80 -18.90
C THR A 108 5.74 -2.45 -19.87
N PRO A 109 5.94 -3.69 -20.31
CA PRO A 109 4.93 -4.43 -21.06
C PRO A 109 3.71 -4.84 -20.19
N ASN A 110 3.87 -4.90 -18.86
CA ASN A 110 2.84 -5.43 -17.97
C ASN A 110 2.61 -4.48 -16.78
N ILE A 111 1.34 -4.20 -16.50
CA ILE A 111 0.91 -3.52 -15.28
C ILE A 111 0.03 -4.48 -14.49
N ILE A 112 0.32 -4.63 -13.20
CA ILE A 112 -0.48 -5.44 -12.27
C ILE A 112 -1.07 -4.51 -11.23
N ILE A 113 -2.39 -4.40 -11.20
CA ILE A 113 -3.11 -3.53 -10.28
C ILE A 113 -3.47 -4.33 -9.03
N ALA A 114 -2.81 -4.01 -7.91
CA ALA A 114 -3.01 -4.60 -6.59
C ALA A 114 -3.33 -3.51 -5.53
N GLY A 115 -4.01 -2.44 -5.96
CA GLY A 115 -4.22 -1.19 -5.20
C GLY A 115 -5.22 -1.29 -4.04
N GLY A 116 -5.82 -2.46 -3.80
CA GLY A 116 -6.76 -2.67 -2.69
C GLY A 116 -7.92 -1.67 -2.71
N VAL A 117 -8.13 -0.95 -1.61
CA VAL A 117 -9.14 0.12 -1.51
C VAL A 117 -8.68 1.46 -2.10
N GLY A 118 -7.52 1.48 -2.73
CA GLY A 118 -6.91 2.69 -3.29
C GLY A 118 -6.18 3.53 -2.25
N SER A 119 -5.99 4.81 -2.56
CA SER A 119 -5.42 5.77 -1.62
C SER A 119 -6.34 5.93 -0.42
N PHE A 120 -5.81 5.78 0.78
CA PHE A 120 -6.57 5.93 2.03
C PHE A 120 -6.91 7.40 2.29
N GLU A 121 -7.75 7.98 1.43
CA GLU A 121 -8.27 9.34 1.65
C GLU A 121 -9.56 9.23 2.46
N PRO A 122 -9.57 9.66 3.72
CA PRO A 122 -10.75 9.61 4.54
C PRO A 122 -11.81 10.58 4.01
N ARG A 123 -13.08 10.20 4.11
CA ARG A 123 -14.16 11.17 3.95
C ARG A 123 -14.08 12.16 5.10
N LYS A 124 -13.69 13.38 4.78
CA LYS A 124 -13.56 14.41 5.78
C LYS A 124 -14.93 14.86 6.29
N PHE A 125 -14.96 15.22 7.57
CA PHE A 125 -16.11 15.81 8.19
C PHE A 125 -16.37 17.19 7.58
N THR A 126 -17.59 17.44 7.10
CA THR A 126 -17.92 18.57 6.22
C THR A 126 -18.29 19.90 6.89
N PRO A 127 -18.60 20.03 8.21
CA PRO A 127 -18.86 21.34 8.79
C PRO A 127 -17.69 22.29 8.59
N LYS A 128 -18.02 23.52 8.22
CA LYS A 128 -17.04 24.61 8.09
C LYS A 128 -16.25 24.73 9.39
N GLU A 129 -14.95 24.95 9.28
CA GLU A 129 -14.00 25.11 10.41
C GLU A 129 -13.46 23.81 11.04
N CYS A 130 -13.93 22.62 10.68
CA CYS A 130 -13.39 21.37 11.23
C CYS A 130 -11.90 21.15 10.89
N GLU A 131 -11.43 21.71 9.80
CA GLU A 131 -10.02 21.64 9.38
C GLU A 131 -9.06 22.19 10.45
N LYS A 132 -9.47 23.17 11.24
CA LYS A 132 -8.67 23.74 12.33
C LYS A 132 -8.37 22.74 13.46
N PHE A 133 -9.17 21.68 13.54
CA PHE A 133 -9.11 20.65 14.58
C PHE A 133 -8.49 19.35 14.09
N GLU A 134 -8.17 19.23 12.77
CA GLU A 134 -7.51 18.05 12.23
C GLU A 134 -6.17 17.81 12.92
N ASN A 135 -5.91 16.55 13.25
CA ASN A 135 -4.74 16.07 13.99
C ASN A 135 -4.56 16.69 15.42
N LYS A 136 -5.57 17.41 15.93
CA LYS A 136 -5.62 17.95 17.31
C LYS A 136 -6.71 17.27 18.12
N SER A 137 -7.94 17.34 17.64
CA SER A 137 -9.12 16.74 18.26
C SER A 137 -10.03 16.01 17.27
N ILE A 138 -9.80 16.15 15.98
CA ILE A 138 -10.42 15.37 14.92
C ILE A 138 -9.35 14.51 14.26
N PHE A 139 -9.55 13.20 14.31
CA PHE A 139 -8.63 12.21 13.75
C PHE A 139 -9.38 11.30 12.80
N TYR A 140 -8.84 11.11 11.61
CA TYR A 140 -9.40 10.21 10.59
C TYR A 140 -8.67 8.87 10.54
N SER A 141 -7.50 8.78 11.14
CA SER A 141 -6.71 7.57 11.33
C SER A 141 -5.98 7.64 12.67
N ILE A 142 -5.96 6.55 13.41
CA ILE A 142 -5.34 6.47 14.72
C ILE A 142 -4.30 5.36 14.69
N LYS A 143 -3.03 5.75 14.68
CA LYS A 143 -1.89 4.83 14.70
C LYS A 143 -1.46 4.46 16.13
N ASP A 144 -1.70 5.34 17.10
CA ASP A 144 -1.39 5.13 18.51
C ASP A 144 -2.63 5.36 19.38
N LYS A 145 -3.17 4.29 19.92
CA LYS A 145 -4.34 4.34 20.81
C LYS A 145 -4.03 4.95 22.17
N SER A 146 -2.77 5.01 22.58
CA SER A 146 -2.34 5.50 23.90
C SER A 146 -2.66 6.98 24.12
N ILE A 147 -2.71 7.77 23.05
CA ILE A 147 -3.04 9.21 23.09
C ILE A 147 -4.47 9.49 23.63
N PHE A 148 -5.34 8.47 23.59
CA PHE A 148 -6.73 8.57 24.08
C PHE A 148 -6.93 7.93 25.47
N LYS A 149 -5.88 7.43 26.11
CA LYS A 149 -5.97 6.82 27.44
C LYS A 149 -6.55 7.83 28.43
N ALA A 150 -7.57 7.40 29.17
CA ALA A 150 -8.33 8.22 30.14
C ALA A 150 -9.02 9.46 29.54
N LYS A 151 -9.34 9.44 28.24
CA LYS A 151 -10.11 10.50 27.57
C LYS A 151 -11.47 9.99 27.13
N THR A 152 -12.45 10.88 27.10
CA THR A 152 -13.74 10.63 26.44
C THR A 152 -13.58 10.90 24.95
N VAL A 153 -13.98 9.95 24.11
CA VAL A 153 -13.87 10.04 22.64
C VAL A 153 -15.22 9.79 22.03
N SER A 154 -15.58 10.57 21.03
CA SER A 154 -16.75 10.32 20.18
C SER A 154 -16.30 9.71 18.85
N ILE A 155 -16.95 8.64 18.41
CA ILE A 155 -16.66 7.96 17.14
C ILE A 155 -17.85 8.18 16.21
N PHE A 156 -17.56 8.63 15.00
CA PHE A 156 -18.54 8.89 13.95
C PHE A 156 -18.24 7.97 12.74
N GLY A 157 -19.25 7.23 12.24
CA GLY A 157 -19.12 6.36 11.08
C GLY A 157 -20.13 5.23 11.06
#